data_74d6507711abf7315ec3d47d0623c374
#
_entry.id   74d6507711abf7315ec3d47d0623c374
#
_cell.length_a   1.000
_cell.length_b   1.000
_cell.length_c   1.000
_cell.angle_alpha   90.00
_cell.angle_beta   90.00
_cell.angle_gamma   90.00
#
_symmetry.space_group_name_H-M   'P 1'
#
loop_
_entity.id
_entity.type
_entity.pdbx_description
1 polymer ?
#
loop_
_entity_poly.entity_id
_entity_poly.type
_entity_poly.pdbx_seq_one_letter_code
_entity_poly.pdbx_strand_id
1 'polypeptide(L)'
;MRLTNLTWPKAQEYFEKNDMVLISIGSIECHGRHMPLGTDTLIPEHLLEKIEKKSDVLIAPTIPYGSCQCLAPYPGTIDIDNEVLYQFCRQIFLSLYRHGARKFVFLNGHGGNIKMIERLGMEFEDKGCLVAMLNWWLMAWDMNPAWKGGHGGGEETAAILGIDPSLVDKSEIGGELQFKHLSDNLKTTGFRSVEFKGVNVDIIRNTPHVTDSGWIGPDHPSTATEEWGKEMLETTANYIVDFMEEFKNVKLS
;
A
#
# COMPACT_ATOMS: atom_id res chain seq x y z
N MET A 1 15.19 4.84 12.02
CA MET A 1 16.32 3.86 12.04
C MET A 1 15.84 2.48 11.61
N ARG A 2 16.62 1.70 10.85
CA ARG A 2 16.25 0.35 10.37
C ARG A 2 16.60 -0.72 11.38
N LEU A 3 15.63 -1.55 11.81
CA LEU A 3 15.86 -2.68 12.74
C LEU A 3 16.93 -3.65 12.22
N THR A 4 16.98 -3.88 10.91
CA THR A 4 17.99 -4.71 10.24
C THR A 4 19.44 -4.27 10.47
N ASN A 5 19.65 -3.00 10.80
CA ASN A 5 20.97 -2.42 10.98
C ASN A 5 21.38 -2.30 12.44
N LEU A 6 20.50 -2.75 13.38
CA LEU A 6 20.76 -2.68 14.81
C LEU A 6 21.33 -4.00 15.33
N THR A 7 22.22 -3.88 16.30
CA THR A 7 22.55 -5.00 17.20
C THR A 7 21.43 -5.17 18.22
N TRP A 8 21.28 -6.37 18.80
CA TRP A 8 20.22 -6.60 19.79
C TRP A 8 20.29 -5.66 21.01
N PRO A 9 21.46 -5.24 21.55
CA PRO A 9 21.49 -4.28 22.65
C PRO A 9 20.95 -2.91 22.26
N LYS A 10 21.19 -2.46 21.01
CA LYS A 10 20.63 -1.20 20.49
C LYS A 10 19.12 -1.28 20.28
N ALA A 11 18.61 -2.43 19.86
CA ALA A 11 17.18 -2.66 19.78
C ALA A 11 16.53 -2.65 21.17
N GLN A 12 17.17 -3.26 22.17
CA GLN A 12 16.73 -3.18 23.56
C GLN A 12 16.68 -1.74 24.06
N GLU A 13 17.74 -0.97 23.85
CA GLU A 13 17.80 0.46 24.23
C GLU A 13 16.66 1.27 23.59
N TYR A 14 16.29 0.96 22.34
CA TYR A 14 15.15 1.60 21.70
C TYR A 14 13.85 1.29 22.43
N PHE A 15 13.55 0.02 22.71
CA PHE A 15 12.30 -0.40 23.35
C PHE A 15 12.20 -0.02 24.83
N GLU A 16 13.30 0.28 25.50
CA GLU A 16 13.30 0.86 26.85
C GLU A 16 12.78 2.31 26.88
N LYS A 17 12.82 3.02 25.73
CA LYS A 17 12.48 4.44 25.61
C LYS A 17 11.29 4.69 24.70
N ASN A 18 10.98 3.74 23.81
CA ASN A 18 9.99 3.91 22.74
C ASN A 18 9.15 2.63 22.60
N ASP A 19 7.89 2.81 22.24
CA ASP A 19 6.94 1.71 22.05
C ASP A 19 6.34 1.65 20.64
N MET A 20 6.84 2.47 19.69
CA MET A 20 6.32 2.56 18.34
C MET A 20 7.22 1.87 17.30
N VAL A 21 6.61 1.14 16.37
CA VAL A 21 7.31 0.51 15.23
C VAL A 21 6.56 0.80 13.94
N LEU A 22 7.29 1.24 12.91
CA LEU A 22 6.80 1.42 11.55
C LEU A 22 7.12 0.17 10.72
N ILE A 23 6.12 -0.38 10.04
CA ILE A 23 6.23 -1.57 9.19
C ILE A 23 5.59 -1.25 7.85
N SER A 24 6.31 -1.40 6.74
CA SER A 24 5.68 -1.33 5.43
C SER A 24 5.26 -2.70 4.92
N ILE A 25 4.18 -2.72 4.16
CA ILE A 25 3.67 -3.92 3.50
C ILE A 25 3.19 -3.56 2.09
N GLY A 26 3.64 -4.33 1.11
CA GLY A 26 3.30 -4.16 -0.29
C GLY A 26 2.63 -5.37 -0.90
N SER A 27 2.83 -5.53 -2.21
CA SER A 27 2.45 -6.68 -3.03
C SER A 27 3.41 -6.80 -4.22
N ILE A 28 3.42 -7.97 -4.85
CA ILE A 28 4.03 -8.20 -6.15
C ILE A 28 2.92 -8.59 -7.11
N GLU A 29 2.44 -7.65 -7.90
CA GLU A 29 1.25 -7.83 -8.73
C GLU A 29 1.24 -6.96 -10.00
N CYS A 30 0.41 -7.35 -10.96
CA CYS A 30 0.21 -6.60 -12.20
C CYS A 30 -0.33 -5.19 -11.92
N HIS A 31 0.30 -4.17 -12.50
CA HIS A 31 -0.14 -2.77 -12.52
C HIS A 31 -0.19 -2.24 -13.96
N GLY A 32 -0.94 -2.96 -14.82
CA GLY A 32 -0.89 -2.71 -16.26
C GLY A 32 0.33 -3.34 -16.90
N ARG A 33 0.55 -3.02 -18.18
CA ARG A 33 1.68 -3.55 -18.97
C ARG A 33 2.96 -2.72 -18.81
N HIS A 34 2.82 -1.49 -18.30
CA HIS A 34 3.83 -0.43 -18.31
C HIS A 34 4.58 -0.27 -17.00
N MET A 35 4.07 -0.82 -15.89
CA MET A 35 4.68 -0.66 -14.57
C MET A 35 5.30 -1.94 -14.01
N PRO A 36 6.27 -1.82 -13.10
CA PRO A 36 6.88 -2.98 -12.46
C PRO A 36 5.88 -3.71 -11.55
N LEU A 37 6.00 -5.01 -11.44
CA LEU A 37 5.18 -5.83 -10.52
C LEU A 37 5.34 -5.42 -9.05
N GLY A 38 6.45 -4.81 -8.69
CA GLY A 38 6.77 -4.37 -7.34
C GLY A 38 6.24 -2.99 -6.97
N THR A 39 5.36 -2.37 -7.74
CA THR A 39 4.83 -1.02 -7.51
C THR A 39 4.41 -0.81 -6.05
N ASP A 40 3.59 -1.69 -5.51
CA ASP A 40 3.07 -1.63 -4.13
C ASP A 40 4.15 -1.80 -3.05
N THR A 41 5.31 -2.30 -3.40
CA THR A 41 6.47 -2.43 -2.51
C THR A 41 7.46 -1.28 -2.67
N LEU A 42 7.71 -0.86 -3.91
CA LEU A 42 8.64 0.22 -4.22
C LEU A 42 8.20 1.57 -3.67
N ILE A 43 6.91 1.89 -3.77
CA ILE A 43 6.37 3.15 -3.27
C ILE A 43 6.54 3.27 -1.74
N PRO A 44 6.05 2.32 -0.91
CA PRO A 44 6.30 2.37 0.52
C PRO A 44 7.78 2.38 0.91
N GLU A 45 8.63 1.60 0.23
CA GLU A 45 10.07 1.61 0.51
C GLU A 45 10.69 2.99 0.26
N HIS A 46 10.32 3.66 -0.84
CA HIS A 46 10.79 5.01 -1.10
C HIS A 46 10.28 6.01 -0.06
N LEU A 47 9.04 5.88 0.40
CA LEU A 47 8.51 6.67 1.51
C LEU A 47 9.31 6.43 2.80
N LEU A 48 9.64 5.16 3.12
CA LEU A 48 10.48 4.82 4.26
C LEU A 48 11.87 5.47 4.19
N GLU A 49 12.49 5.56 3.00
CA GLU A 49 13.78 6.23 2.82
C GLU A 49 13.71 7.74 3.15
N LYS A 50 12.58 8.38 2.84
CA LYS A 50 12.34 9.78 3.17
C LYS A 50 12.04 9.97 4.67
N ILE A 51 11.23 9.10 5.25
CA ILE A 51 10.86 9.10 6.65
C ILE A 51 12.08 8.87 7.55
N GLU A 52 12.96 7.92 7.19
CA GLU A 52 14.16 7.59 7.98
C GLU A 52 15.10 8.79 8.17
N LYS A 53 15.13 9.72 7.21
CA LYS A 53 15.93 10.94 7.30
C LYS A 53 15.37 12.00 8.25
N LYS A 54 14.09 11.86 8.64
CA LYS A 54 13.32 12.88 9.38
C LYS A 54 12.76 12.40 10.71
N SER A 55 12.80 11.09 10.97
CA SER A 55 12.23 10.47 12.18
C SER A 55 13.17 9.45 12.79
N ASP A 56 13.13 9.32 14.11
CA ASP A 56 13.87 8.32 14.90
C ASP A 56 13.09 7.01 15.08
N VAL A 57 11.92 6.87 14.45
CA VAL A 57 11.08 5.67 14.54
C VAL A 57 11.85 4.40 14.15
N LEU A 58 11.60 3.31 14.86
CA LEU A 58 12.11 1.99 14.48
C LEU A 58 11.35 1.46 13.28
N ILE A 59 12.06 1.23 12.18
CA ILE A 59 11.51 0.70 10.93
C ILE A 59 11.83 -0.79 10.85
N ALA A 60 10.80 -1.64 10.89
CA ALA A 60 10.93 -3.07 10.64
C ALA A 60 11.17 -3.36 9.14
N PRO A 61 11.70 -4.54 8.77
CA PRO A 61 11.81 -4.94 7.37
C PRO A 61 10.46 -4.89 6.66
N THR A 62 10.47 -4.39 5.43
CA THR A 62 9.28 -4.39 4.57
C THR A 62 8.80 -5.81 4.31
N ILE A 63 7.49 -6.00 4.29
CA ILE A 63 6.82 -7.23 3.85
C ILE A 63 6.46 -7.04 2.38
N PRO A 64 7.21 -7.63 1.41
CA PRO A 64 7.06 -7.32 0.00
C PRO A 64 5.91 -8.07 -0.69
N TYR A 65 5.21 -8.94 0.03
CA TYR A 65 4.13 -9.76 -0.51
C TYR A 65 2.80 -9.42 0.16
N GLY A 66 1.72 -9.47 -0.64
CA GLY A 66 0.37 -9.16 -0.22
C GLY A 66 -0.66 -10.16 -0.73
N SER A 67 -1.92 -9.89 -0.47
CA SER A 67 -3.04 -10.68 -0.98
C SER A 67 -3.66 -10.00 -2.19
N CYS A 68 -3.48 -10.59 -3.38
CA CYS A 68 -3.84 -10.00 -4.67
C CYS A 68 -4.56 -11.01 -5.60
N GLN A 69 -5.44 -11.83 -5.03
CA GLN A 69 -6.10 -12.96 -5.70
C GLN A 69 -6.70 -12.62 -7.08
N CYS A 70 -7.32 -11.44 -7.23
CA CYS A 70 -7.94 -11.07 -8.50
C CYS A 70 -6.93 -10.78 -9.62
N LEU A 71 -5.67 -10.52 -9.28
CA LEU A 71 -4.56 -10.27 -10.19
C LEU A 71 -3.65 -11.50 -10.38
N ALA A 72 -3.87 -12.57 -9.61
CA ALA A 72 -3.09 -13.81 -9.67
C ALA A 72 -2.96 -14.43 -11.09
N PRO A 73 -3.93 -14.27 -12.03
CA PRO A 73 -3.78 -14.78 -13.38
C PRO A 73 -2.69 -14.09 -14.21
N TYR A 74 -2.19 -12.90 -13.80
CA TYR A 74 -1.12 -12.22 -14.54
C TYR A 74 0.25 -12.82 -14.19
N PRO A 75 1.09 -13.16 -15.18
CA PRO A 75 2.41 -13.73 -14.94
C PRO A 75 3.28 -12.84 -14.04
N GLY A 76 3.92 -13.43 -13.04
CA GLY A 76 4.78 -12.75 -12.08
C GLY A 76 4.04 -12.20 -10.85
N THR A 77 2.72 -12.15 -10.84
CA THR A 77 1.94 -11.86 -9.63
C THR A 77 2.11 -12.99 -8.61
N ILE A 78 2.38 -12.61 -7.35
CA ILE A 78 2.56 -13.54 -6.22
C ILE A 78 1.45 -13.25 -5.20
N ASP A 79 0.40 -14.04 -5.26
CA ASP A 79 -0.72 -13.94 -4.31
C ASP A 79 -0.45 -14.75 -3.05
N ILE A 80 -0.60 -14.13 -1.90
CA ILE A 80 -0.56 -14.79 -0.60
C ILE A 80 -1.97 -14.84 -0.03
N ASP A 81 -2.45 -16.05 0.34
CA ASP A 81 -3.73 -16.20 1.00
C ASP A 81 -3.85 -15.29 2.23
N ASN A 82 -5.00 -14.65 2.41
CA ASN A 82 -5.21 -13.68 3.50
C ASN A 82 -5.00 -14.27 4.89
N GLU A 83 -5.35 -15.54 5.12
CA GLU A 83 -5.11 -16.20 6.42
C GLU A 83 -3.63 -16.46 6.65
N VAL A 84 -2.90 -16.88 5.62
CA VAL A 84 -1.45 -17.10 5.70
C VAL A 84 -0.73 -15.76 5.97
N LEU A 85 -1.10 -14.70 5.24
CA LEU A 85 -0.54 -13.37 5.43
C LEU A 85 -0.84 -12.83 6.83
N TYR A 86 -2.07 -12.98 7.32
CA TYR A 86 -2.46 -12.62 8.69
C TYR A 86 -1.61 -13.35 9.72
N GLN A 87 -1.47 -14.68 9.63
CA GLN A 87 -0.69 -15.45 10.57
C GLN A 87 0.80 -15.05 10.55
N PHE A 88 1.35 -14.78 9.38
CA PHE A 88 2.73 -14.30 9.24
C PHE A 88 2.92 -12.93 9.93
N CYS A 89 2.11 -11.94 9.61
CA CYS A 89 2.16 -10.61 10.21
C CYS A 89 1.92 -10.67 11.73
N ARG A 90 0.98 -11.52 12.16
CA ARG A 90 0.70 -11.75 13.57
C ARG A 90 1.93 -12.22 14.35
N GLN A 91 2.75 -13.12 13.79
CA GLN A 91 3.98 -13.58 14.45
C GLN A 91 5.02 -12.45 14.56
N ILE A 92 5.13 -11.59 13.56
CA ILE A 92 5.98 -10.39 13.62
C ILE A 92 5.52 -9.48 14.76
N PHE A 93 4.22 -9.17 14.81
CA PHE A 93 3.65 -8.32 15.85
C PHE A 93 3.85 -8.90 17.26
N LEU A 94 3.57 -10.19 17.46
CA LEU A 94 3.79 -10.86 18.75
C LEU A 94 5.25 -10.79 19.19
N SER A 95 6.19 -10.90 18.26
CA SER A 95 7.60 -10.78 18.54
C SER A 95 7.99 -9.38 18.97
N LEU A 96 7.54 -8.36 18.26
CA LEU A 96 7.79 -6.95 18.58
C LEU A 96 7.08 -6.55 19.90
N TYR A 97 5.84 -7.00 20.10
CA TYR A 97 5.06 -6.79 21.33
C TYR A 97 5.80 -7.33 22.57
N ARG A 98 6.43 -8.53 22.47
CA ARG A 98 7.23 -9.12 23.53
C ARG A 98 8.40 -8.23 23.95
N HIS A 99 8.94 -7.45 23.02
CA HIS A 99 10.06 -6.54 23.27
C HIS A 99 9.65 -5.13 23.71
N GLY A 100 8.35 -4.83 23.79
CA GLY A 100 7.86 -3.55 24.30
C GLY A 100 7.09 -2.70 23.29
N ALA A 101 6.98 -3.12 22.03
CA ALA A 101 6.13 -2.41 21.06
C ALA A 101 4.66 -2.42 21.51
N ARG A 102 4.01 -1.27 21.43
CA ARG A 102 2.59 -1.07 21.76
C ARG A 102 1.87 -0.24 20.70
N LYS A 103 2.61 0.50 19.91
CA LYS A 103 2.11 1.30 18.79
C LYS A 103 2.71 0.78 17.50
N PHE A 104 1.86 0.30 16.62
CA PHE A 104 2.25 -0.24 15.32
C PHE A 104 1.70 0.66 14.22
N VAL A 105 2.56 1.08 13.32
CA VAL A 105 2.17 1.87 12.15
C VAL A 105 2.41 1.02 10.92
N PHE A 106 1.34 0.63 10.23
CA PHE A 106 1.44 0.00 8.92
C PHE A 106 1.45 1.08 7.82
N LEU A 107 2.54 1.18 7.10
CA LEU A 107 2.58 1.87 5.82
C LEU A 107 2.18 0.88 4.73
N ASN A 108 0.92 0.94 4.33
CA ASN A 108 0.34 0.00 3.38
C ASN A 108 0.47 0.51 1.95
N GLY A 109 1.03 -0.33 1.07
CA GLY A 109 1.14 -0.08 -0.36
C GLY A 109 0.03 -0.70 -1.20
N HIS A 110 -0.79 -1.63 -0.63
CA HIS A 110 -1.69 -2.47 -1.42
C HIS A 110 -3.09 -2.60 -0.81
N GLY A 111 -4.11 -2.38 -1.64
CA GLY A 111 -5.51 -2.44 -1.19
C GLY A 111 -5.97 -3.80 -0.66
N GLY A 112 -5.42 -4.90 -1.19
CA GLY A 112 -5.76 -6.26 -0.76
C GLY A 112 -5.34 -6.59 0.67
N ASN A 113 -4.40 -5.83 1.25
CA ASN A 113 -3.92 -6.03 2.61
C ASN A 113 -4.84 -5.44 3.69
N ILE A 114 -5.75 -4.53 3.33
CA ILE A 114 -6.55 -3.74 4.28
C ILE A 114 -7.27 -4.63 5.30
N LYS A 115 -8.00 -5.66 4.84
CA LYS A 115 -8.77 -6.55 5.73
C LYS A 115 -7.89 -7.32 6.71
N MET A 116 -6.70 -7.72 6.27
CA MET A 116 -5.73 -8.39 7.13
C MET A 116 -5.22 -7.44 8.21
N ILE A 117 -4.88 -6.19 7.84
CA ILE A 117 -4.39 -5.16 8.78
C ILE A 117 -5.48 -4.80 9.79
N GLU A 118 -6.73 -4.62 9.35
CA GLU A 118 -7.88 -4.36 10.23
C GLU A 118 -8.05 -5.47 11.27
N ARG A 119 -8.06 -6.73 10.84
CA ARG A 119 -8.17 -7.89 11.71
C ARG A 119 -7.03 -7.94 12.74
N LEU A 120 -5.81 -7.68 12.30
CA LEU A 120 -4.64 -7.66 13.17
C LEU A 120 -4.71 -6.49 14.16
N GLY A 121 -5.17 -5.32 13.69
CA GLY A 121 -5.41 -4.14 14.52
C GLY A 121 -6.34 -4.42 15.68
N MET A 122 -7.50 -5.04 15.42
CA MET A 122 -8.48 -5.40 16.45
C MET A 122 -7.92 -6.42 17.45
N GLU A 123 -7.20 -7.46 16.98
CA GLU A 123 -6.56 -8.40 17.91
C GLU A 123 -5.55 -7.75 18.84
N PHE A 124 -4.80 -6.76 18.36
CA PHE A 124 -3.78 -6.10 19.16
C PHE A 124 -4.34 -4.96 20.02
N GLU A 125 -5.47 -4.38 19.65
CA GLU A 125 -6.22 -3.46 20.51
C GLU A 125 -6.68 -4.16 21.79
N ASP A 126 -7.20 -5.39 21.70
CA ASP A 126 -7.51 -6.26 22.86
C ASP A 126 -6.30 -6.52 23.79
N LYS A 127 -5.09 -6.27 23.32
CA LYS A 127 -3.83 -6.41 24.06
C LYS A 127 -3.29 -5.06 24.58
N GLY A 128 -4.07 -4.00 24.48
CA GLY A 128 -3.68 -2.64 24.87
C GLY A 128 -2.69 -1.98 23.91
N CYS A 129 -2.72 -2.36 22.64
CA CYS A 129 -1.93 -1.74 21.57
C CYS A 129 -2.77 -0.82 20.71
N LEU A 130 -2.12 0.09 19.99
CA LEU A 130 -2.74 0.84 18.90
C LEU A 130 -2.08 0.46 17.58
N VAL A 131 -2.90 0.24 16.56
CA VAL A 131 -2.46 -0.06 15.20
C VAL A 131 -2.99 1.00 14.24
N ALA A 132 -2.11 1.81 13.67
CA ALA A 132 -2.45 2.76 12.62
C ALA A 132 -2.20 2.12 11.25
N MET A 133 -3.14 2.27 10.32
CA MET A 133 -3.02 1.86 8.92
C MET A 133 -2.97 3.09 8.04
N LEU A 134 -1.83 3.29 7.40
CA LEU A 134 -1.55 4.39 6.50
C LEU A 134 -1.58 3.87 5.06
N ASN A 135 -2.73 3.98 4.41
CA ASN A 135 -2.87 3.68 2.98
C ASN A 135 -2.35 4.90 2.22
N TRP A 136 -1.12 4.83 1.69
CA TRP A 136 -0.42 6.01 1.16
C TRP A 136 -1.23 6.76 0.10
N TRP A 137 -1.94 6.03 -0.78
CA TRP A 137 -2.76 6.62 -1.87
C TRP A 137 -3.99 7.36 -1.32
N LEU A 138 -4.70 6.81 -0.31
CA LEU A 138 -5.86 7.48 0.27
C LEU A 138 -5.45 8.78 0.96
N MET A 139 -4.31 8.77 1.67
CA MET A 139 -3.77 9.99 2.27
C MET A 139 -3.37 11.02 1.21
N ALA A 140 -2.74 10.58 0.11
CA ALA A 140 -2.40 11.47 -1.00
C ALA A 140 -3.66 12.12 -1.60
N TRP A 141 -4.75 11.37 -1.78
CA TRP A 141 -6.02 11.90 -2.30
C TRP A 141 -6.68 12.91 -1.36
N ASP A 142 -6.61 12.66 -0.04
CA ASP A 142 -7.16 13.57 0.97
C ASP A 142 -6.33 14.87 1.05
N MET A 143 -5.01 14.80 0.88
CA MET A 143 -4.14 15.96 0.87
C MET A 143 -4.29 16.81 -0.40
N ASN A 144 -4.45 16.16 -1.54
CA ASN A 144 -4.66 16.84 -2.82
C ASN A 144 -5.55 16.00 -3.75
N PRO A 145 -6.83 16.37 -3.90
CA PRO A 145 -7.77 15.64 -4.77
C PRO A 145 -7.33 15.52 -6.24
N ALA A 146 -6.42 16.38 -6.72
CA ALA A 146 -5.85 16.27 -8.06
C ALA A 146 -4.91 15.06 -8.23
N TRP A 147 -4.47 14.45 -7.13
CA TRP A 147 -3.64 13.24 -7.13
C TRP A 147 -4.47 11.95 -7.12
N LYS A 148 -5.80 12.07 -7.10
CA LYS A 148 -6.67 10.90 -7.04
C LYS A 148 -6.55 10.05 -8.30
N GLY A 149 -6.15 8.81 -8.09
CA GLY A 149 -5.92 7.85 -9.15
C GLY A 149 -6.59 6.50 -8.92
N GLY A 150 -5.97 5.47 -9.42
CA GLY A 150 -6.41 4.08 -9.28
C GLY A 150 -5.32 3.09 -9.69
N HIS A 151 -5.64 1.83 -9.55
CA HIS A 151 -4.70 0.72 -9.76
C HIS A 151 -4.05 0.76 -11.16
N GLY A 152 -2.73 0.90 -11.19
CA GLY A 152 -1.95 1.04 -12.41
C GLY A 152 -2.26 2.31 -13.21
N GLY A 153 -2.94 3.29 -12.63
CA GLY A 153 -3.31 4.57 -13.25
C GLY A 153 -2.19 5.62 -13.21
N GLY A 154 -2.56 6.87 -13.50
CA GLY A 154 -1.62 7.98 -13.54
C GLY A 154 -0.95 8.27 -12.21
N GLU A 155 -1.67 8.13 -11.09
CA GLU A 155 -1.13 8.32 -9.74
C GLU A 155 0.04 7.38 -9.44
N GLU A 156 -0.17 6.08 -9.54
CA GLU A 156 0.87 5.09 -9.25
C GLU A 156 1.99 5.15 -10.28
N THR A 157 1.65 5.42 -11.55
CA THR A 157 2.64 5.66 -12.60
C THR A 157 3.50 6.89 -12.28
N ALA A 158 2.90 7.99 -11.81
CA ALA A 158 3.64 9.17 -11.37
C ALA A 158 4.54 8.87 -10.17
N ALA A 159 4.05 8.10 -9.19
CA ALA A 159 4.84 7.68 -8.05
C ALA A 159 6.09 6.90 -8.49
N ILE A 160 5.95 5.91 -9.38
CA ILE A 160 7.09 5.14 -9.91
C ILE A 160 8.03 6.02 -10.74
N LEU A 161 7.49 6.93 -11.58
CA LEU A 161 8.33 7.90 -12.30
C LEU A 161 9.12 8.79 -11.34
N GLY A 162 8.53 9.19 -10.23
CA GLY A 162 9.19 9.99 -9.20
C GLY A 162 10.28 9.23 -8.44
N ILE A 163 10.21 7.91 -8.40
CA ILE A 163 11.22 7.00 -7.80
C ILE A 163 12.34 6.73 -8.79
N ASP A 164 12.00 6.13 -9.93
CA ASP A 164 12.93 5.77 -11.01
C ASP A 164 12.18 5.68 -12.35
N PRO A 165 12.33 6.67 -13.24
CA PRO A 165 11.65 6.68 -14.54
C PRO A 165 11.97 5.48 -15.44
N SER A 166 13.11 4.80 -15.22
CA SER A 166 13.51 3.64 -16.01
C SER A 166 12.66 2.39 -15.75
N LEU A 167 11.88 2.39 -14.66
CA LEU A 167 10.98 1.29 -14.30
C LEU A 167 9.63 1.35 -15.04
N VAL A 168 9.33 2.46 -15.73
CA VAL A 168 8.07 2.62 -16.48
C VAL A 168 8.32 2.47 -17.98
N ASP A 169 7.74 1.45 -18.58
CA ASP A 169 7.75 1.29 -20.04
C ASP A 169 6.60 2.11 -20.66
N LYS A 170 6.90 3.35 -21.02
CA LYS A 170 5.90 4.26 -21.59
C LYS A 170 5.31 3.77 -22.92
N SER A 171 6.00 2.88 -23.65
CA SER A 171 5.51 2.31 -24.92
C SER A 171 4.37 1.30 -24.71
N GLU A 172 4.26 0.73 -23.52
CA GLU A 172 3.25 -0.26 -23.13
C GLU A 172 2.02 0.33 -22.39
N ILE A 173 1.94 1.67 -22.24
CA ILE A 173 0.78 2.32 -21.57
C ILE A 173 -0.54 1.97 -22.31
N GLY A 174 -0.52 1.88 -23.63
CA GLY A 174 -1.70 1.54 -24.41
C GLY A 174 -2.70 2.70 -24.57
N GLY A 175 -3.93 2.35 -24.94
CA GLY A 175 -5.03 3.29 -25.10
C GLY A 175 -5.96 3.36 -23.90
N GLU A 176 -7.11 4.02 -24.10
CA GLU A 176 -8.13 4.19 -23.05
C GLU A 176 -8.59 2.88 -22.42
N LEU A 177 -8.92 2.94 -21.13
CA LEU A 177 -9.44 1.80 -20.37
C LEU A 177 -10.73 1.25 -21.01
N GLN A 178 -10.68 -0.01 -21.39
CA GLN A 178 -11.83 -0.72 -21.93
C GLN A 178 -12.31 -1.79 -20.94
N PHE A 179 -13.52 -1.60 -20.43
CA PHE A 179 -14.14 -2.60 -19.56
C PHE A 179 -14.83 -3.70 -20.34
N LYS A 180 -14.64 -4.94 -19.90
CA LYS A 180 -15.42 -6.11 -20.35
C LYS A 180 -16.73 -6.16 -19.57
N HIS A 181 -17.82 -5.82 -20.23
CA HIS A 181 -19.16 -5.86 -19.63
C HIS A 181 -19.67 -7.30 -19.52
N LEU A 182 -20.46 -7.58 -18.49
CA LEU A 182 -21.12 -8.90 -18.33
C LEU A 182 -22.28 -9.07 -19.31
N SER A 183 -23.03 -8.00 -19.58
CA SER A 183 -24.07 -7.92 -20.58
C SER A 183 -24.37 -6.45 -20.91
N ASP A 184 -25.30 -6.23 -21.84
CA ASP A 184 -25.75 -4.87 -22.19
C ASP A 184 -26.35 -4.11 -21.00
N ASN A 185 -26.92 -4.79 -20.04
CA ASN A 185 -27.55 -4.21 -18.85
C ASN A 185 -26.71 -4.30 -17.58
N LEU A 186 -25.53 -4.98 -17.63
CA LEU A 186 -24.62 -5.14 -16.51
C LEU A 186 -23.27 -4.58 -16.91
N LYS A 187 -23.12 -3.26 -16.75
CA LYS A 187 -21.93 -2.52 -17.18
C LYS A 187 -20.86 -2.58 -16.11
N THR A 188 -19.68 -3.08 -16.44
CA THR A 188 -18.51 -3.03 -15.56
C THR A 188 -18.05 -1.58 -15.38
N THR A 189 -17.81 -1.16 -14.15
CA THR A 189 -17.41 0.20 -13.76
C THR A 189 -16.16 0.25 -12.89
N GLY A 190 -15.59 -0.90 -12.50
CA GLY A 190 -14.41 -1.01 -11.67
C GLY A 190 -13.99 -2.46 -11.44
N PHE A 191 -13.04 -2.72 -10.55
CA PHE A 191 -12.54 -4.07 -10.23
C PHE A 191 -13.66 -5.09 -9.95
N ARG A 192 -14.62 -4.69 -9.13
CA ARG A 192 -15.76 -5.52 -8.72
C ARG A 192 -17.08 -4.92 -9.16
N SER A 193 -17.09 -3.60 -9.34
CA SER A 193 -18.31 -2.82 -9.54
C SER A 193 -18.91 -3.09 -10.91
N VAL A 194 -20.19 -3.38 -10.90
CA VAL A 194 -21.05 -3.53 -12.08
C VAL A 194 -22.30 -2.67 -11.85
N GLU A 195 -22.59 -1.77 -12.78
CA GLU A 195 -23.81 -0.97 -12.71
C GLU A 195 -25.01 -1.75 -13.27
N PHE A 196 -26.10 -1.73 -12.52
CA PHE A 196 -27.41 -2.18 -12.95
C PHE A 196 -28.47 -1.15 -12.59
N LYS A 197 -29.16 -0.56 -13.56
CA LYS A 197 -30.20 0.47 -13.38
C LYS A 197 -29.76 1.64 -12.53
N GLY A 198 -28.53 2.12 -12.71
CA GLY A 198 -27.95 3.24 -11.95
C GLY A 198 -27.43 2.89 -10.56
N VAL A 199 -27.46 1.61 -10.17
CA VAL A 199 -26.96 1.14 -8.87
C VAL A 199 -25.75 0.24 -9.10
N ASN A 200 -24.66 0.48 -8.35
CA ASN A 200 -23.47 -0.38 -8.36
C ASN A 200 -23.67 -1.61 -7.48
N VAL A 201 -23.31 -2.77 -8.01
CA VAL A 201 -23.32 -4.06 -7.32
C VAL A 201 -21.93 -4.69 -7.45
N ASP A 202 -21.40 -5.27 -6.39
CA ASP A 202 -20.13 -5.98 -6.44
C ASP A 202 -20.31 -7.39 -7.02
N ILE A 203 -19.59 -7.68 -8.11
CA ILE A 203 -19.47 -9.00 -8.71
C ILE A 203 -18.00 -9.40 -8.73
N ILE A 204 -17.65 -10.39 -7.93
CA ILE A 204 -16.27 -10.80 -7.70
C ILE A 204 -15.75 -11.59 -8.91
N ARG A 205 -14.68 -11.08 -9.54
CA ARG A 205 -14.05 -11.63 -10.74
C ARG A 205 -12.56 -11.41 -10.73
N ASN A 206 -11.83 -12.24 -11.46
CA ASN A 206 -10.42 -11.96 -11.77
C ASN A 206 -10.30 -10.80 -12.76
N THR A 207 -9.26 -10.00 -12.62
CA THR A 207 -9.06 -8.78 -13.41
C THR A 207 -9.01 -9.00 -14.93
N PRO A 208 -8.48 -10.11 -15.49
CA PRO A 208 -8.59 -10.40 -16.93
C PRO A 208 -10.04 -10.53 -17.44
N HIS A 209 -11.01 -10.77 -16.57
CA HIS A 209 -12.44 -10.74 -16.91
C HIS A 209 -13.06 -9.34 -16.77
N VAL A 210 -12.29 -8.35 -16.34
CA VAL A 210 -12.71 -6.94 -16.16
C VAL A 210 -12.14 -6.06 -17.25
N THR A 211 -10.86 -6.22 -17.57
CA THR A 211 -10.13 -5.48 -18.62
C THR A 211 -8.95 -6.28 -19.15
N ASP A 212 -8.45 -5.93 -20.33
CA ASP A 212 -7.22 -6.51 -20.91
C ASP A 212 -5.97 -5.71 -20.54
N SER A 213 -6.16 -4.45 -20.09
CA SER A 213 -5.03 -3.55 -19.80
C SER A 213 -4.28 -3.92 -18.52
N GLY A 214 -4.96 -4.53 -17.55
CA GLY A 214 -4.40 -4.81 -16.22
C GLY A 214 -4.30 -3.58 -15.31
N TRP A 215 -4.67 -2.38 -15.79
CA TRP A 215 -4.84 -1.18 -14.96
C TRP A 215 -6.31 -0.77 -14.91
N ILE A 216 -6.74 -0.17 -13.79
CA ILE A 216 -8.12 0.26 -13.57
C ILE A 216 -8.10 1.52 -12.71
N GLY A 217 -8.35 2.66 -13.32
CA GLY A 217 -8.37 3.94 -12.63
C GLY A 217 -9.17 4.99 -13.39
N PRO A 218 -9.53 6.10 -12.73
CA PRO A 218 -10.17 7.24 -13.39
C PRO A 218 -9.18 8.07 -14.20
N ASP A 219 -7.88 7.92 -13.92
CA ASP A 219 -6.76 8.66 -14.49
C ASP A 219 -5.97 7.76 -15.45
N HIS A 220 -5.80 8.24 -16.68
CA HIS A 220 -5.02 7.49 -17.68
C HIS A 220 -3.51 7.54 -17.31
N PRO A 221 -2.76 6.41 -17.40
CA PRO A 221 -1.34 6.37 -17.04
C PRO A 221 -0.46 7.40 -17.78
N SER A 222 -0.84 7.79 -19.01
CA SER A 222 -0.10 8.81 -19.78
C SER A 222 -0.16 10.23 -19.18
N THR A 223 -1.03 10.49 -18.22
CA THR A 223 -1.10 11.78 -17.53
C THR A 223 0.00 11.95 -16.48
N ALA A 224 0.67 10.84 -16.12
CA ALA A 224 1.69 10.81 -15.09
C ALA A 224 2.94 11.60 -15.48
N THR A 225 3.47 12.37 -14.53
CA THR A 225 4.76 13.04 -14.66
C THR A 225 5.67 12.73 -13.47
N GLU A 226 6.96 12.86 -13.69
CA GLU A 226 7.99 12.69 -12.66
C GLU A 226 7.84 13.73 -11.55
N GLU A 227 7.52 14.98 -11.93
CA GLU A 227 7.31 16.10 -11.01
C GLU A 227 6.13 15.82 -10.08
N TRP A 228 4.99 15.37 -10.62
CA TRP A 228 3.83 14.96 -9.83
C TRP A 228 4.22 13.88 -8.81
N GLY A 229 4.90 12.82 -9.27
CA GLY A 229 5.32 11.74 -8.38
C GLY A 229 6.23 12.23 -7.26
N LYS A 230 7.23 13.05 -7.56
CA LYS A 230 8.16 13.59 -6.56
C LYS A 230 7.45 14.46 -5.51
N GLU A 231 6.58 15.37 -5.95
CA GLU A 231 5.82 16.24 -5.05
C GLU A 231 4.89 15.42 -4.14
N MET A 232 4.13 14.49 -4.72
CA MET A 232 3.19 13.64 -3.99
C MET A 232 3.92 12.79 -2.94
N LEU A 233 5.01 12.11 -3.30
CA LEU A 233 5.77 11.26 -2.39
C LEU A 233 6.46 12.07 -1.27
N GLU A 234 6.97 13.27 -1.57
CA GLU A 234 7.58 14.13 -0.55
C GLU A 234 6.53 14.63 0.45
N THR A 235 5.39 15.10 -0.06
CA THR A 235 4.28 15.58 0.77
C THR A 235 3.72 14.46 1.65
N THR A 236 3.53 13.26 1.09
CA THR A 236 3.04 12.10 1.84
C THR A 236 4.02 11.67 2.92
N ALA A 237 5.33 11.65 2.63
CA ALA A 237 6.34 11.32 3.63
C ALA A 237 6.38 12.33 4.78
N ASN A 238 6.25 13.63 4.50
CA ASN A 238 6.19 14.66 5.53
C ASN A 238 4.97 14.49 6.43
N TYR A 239 3.80 14.27 5.84
CA TYR A 239 2.56 14.02 6.59
C TYR A 239 2.69 12.80 7.50
N ILE A 240 3.30 11.71 7.02
CA ILE A 240 3.52 10.50 7.83
C ILE A 240 4.43 10.80 9.02
N VAL A 241 5.48 11.60 8.84
CA VAL A 241 6.38 12.00 9.94
C VAL A 241 5.60 12.79 10.99
N ASP A 242 4.84 13.81 10.58
CA ASP A 242 4.04 14.63 11.48
C ASP A 242 3.00 13.79 12.23
N PHE A 243 2.31 12.87 11.52
CA PHE A 243 1.37 11.93 12.14
C PHE A 243 2.04 11.06 13.21
N MET A 244 3.21 10.52 12.91
CA MET A 244 3.92 9.65 13.87
C MET A 244 4.39 10.40 15.12
N GLU A 245 4.77 11.67 15.01
CA GLU A 245 5.13 12.49 16.18
C GLU A 245 3.91 12.71 17.09
N GLU A 246 2.73 12.92 16.55
CA GLU A 246 1.50 13.00 17.35
C GLU A 246 1.11 11.63 17.92
N PHE A 247 1.16 10.58 17.10
CA PHE A 247 0.79 9.22 17.50
C PHE A 247 1.68 8.66 18.61
N LYS A 248 2.96 9.01 18.60
CA LYS A 248 3.94 8.66 19.64
C LYS A 248 3.48 9.11 21.03
N ASN A 249 2.83 10.27 21.13
CA ASN A 249 2.39 10.89 22.36
C ASN A 249 1.02 10.39 22.86
N VAL A 250 0.30 9.59 22.07
CA VAL A 250 -0.98 9.02 22.48
C VAL A 250 -0.79 8.11 23.68
N LYS A 251 -1.56 8.36 24.75
CA LYS A 251 -1.58 7.49 25.95
C LYS A 251 -2.42 6.26 25.65
N LEU A 252 -1.85 5.11 25.95
CA LEU A 252 -2.58 3.84 25.90
C LEU A 252 -3.51 3.73 27.11
N SER A 253 -4.72 3.25 26.88
CA SER A 253 -5.75 3.03 27.94
C SER A 253 -5.49 1.75 28.73
#